data_5bdbe1628b1017ee18961141424b3ffb
#
_entry.id   5bdbe1628b1017ee18961141424b3ffb
#
_cell.length_a   1.000
_cell.length_b   1.000
_cell.length_c   1.000
_cell.angle_alpha   90.00
_cell.angle_beta   90.00
_cell.angle_gamma   90.00
#
_symmetry.space_group_name_H-M   'P 1'
#
loop_
_entity.id
_entity.type
_entity.pdbx_description
1 polymer ?
#
loop_
_entity_poly.entity_id
_entity_poly.type
_entity_poly.pdbx_seq_one_letter_code
_entity_poly.pdbx_strand_id
1 'polypeptide(L)'
;SEGIERDYKWLSRIHIAFMRTTSGDDDPEEEMREKTREILDKHVDITEIKRDFPTYKLGEEYLEDVEGLENPGVKASQIAHATREHLHPRENQNPRYKRLSERVTDIVERWQGEEMSDPEAVEALKSVEEGVLRVEDEAEEQGMDDAEFAIYTHLTEETPDAMESDEQAEEVAEEIVSQFRERVDRGYAGWKTNQQTIAEIERILLDVLVKERDLGNLIRDDDSFVDDVRNYLIQNNG
;
A
#
# COMPACT_ATOMS: atom_id res chain seq x y z
N SER A 1 25.56 14.80 -17.92
CA SER A 1 26.22 15.76 -17.07
C SER A 1 26.16 15.31 -15.64
N GLU A 2 27.30 14.83 -15.15
CA GLU A 2 27.48 14.19 -13.81
C GLU A 2 26.97 15.03 -12.62
N GLY A 3 26.90 16.36 -12.77
CA GLY A 3 26.41 17.25 -11.71
C GLY A 3 24.92 17.09 -11.41
N ILE A 4 24.09 17.02 -12.44
CA ILE A 4 22.63 16.94 -12.32
C ILE A 4 22.22 15.56 -11.72
N GLU A 5 22.92 14.50 -12.12
CA GLU A 5 22.67 13.14 -11.64
C GLU A 5 22.97 12.99 -10.14
N ARG A 6 24.08 13.57 -9.69
CA ARG A 6 24.45 13.60 -8.27
C ARG A 6 23.44 14.43 -7.44
N ASP A 7 23.01 15.56 -7.97
CA ASP A 7 22.08 16.46 -7.30
C ASP A 7 20.68 15.83 -7.23
N TYR A 8 20.27 15.06 -8.25
CA TYR A 8 19.02 14.32 -8.27
C TYR A 8 19.01 13.16 -7.24
N LYS A 9 20.09 12.34 -7.22
CA LYS A 9 20.25 11.28 -6.18
C LYS A 9 20.21 11.87 -4.77
N TRP A 10 20.81 13.04 -4.57
CA TRP A 10 20.82 13.73 -3.30
C TRP A 10 19.43 14.27 -2.91
N LEU A 11 18.68 14.86 -3.83
CA LEU A 11 17.30 15.32 -3.62
C LEU A 11 16.35 14.16 -3.32
N SER A 12 16.50 13.05 -4.03
CA SER A 12 15.70 11.83 -3.76
C SER A 12 15.97 11.29 -2.34
N ARG A 13 17.23 11.29 -1.89
CA ARG A 13 17.60 10.91 -0.51
C ARG A 13 16.97 11.84 0.53
N ILE A 14 16.94 13.14 0.29
CA ILE A 14 16.28 14.11 1.18
C ILE A 14 14.77 13.89 1.21
N HIS A 15 14.14 13.69 0.04
CA HIS A 15 12.70 13.46 -0.04
C HIS A 15 12.28 12.21 0.75
N ILE A 16 13.02 11.11 0.59
CA ILE A 16 12.74 9.86 1.31
C ILE A 16 13.00 9.99 2.81
N ALA A 17 14.09 10.69 3.21
CA ALA A 17 14.35 10.98 4.62
C ALA A 17 13.24 11.85 5.22
N PHE A 18 12.71 12.82 4.47
CA PHE A 18 11.59 13.66 4.88
C PHE A 18 10.29 12.86 5.05
N MET A 19 9.98 11.95 4.14
CA MET A 19 8.79 11.07 4.23
C MET A 19 8.88 10.13 5.44
N ARG A 20 10.07 9.63 5.80
CA ARG A 20 10.28 8.81 7.00
C ARG A 20 10.07 9.58 8.31
N THR A 21 10.45 10.86 8.36
CA THR A 21 10.29 11.70 9.56
C THR A 21 8.88 12.21 9.74
N THR A 22 8.07 12.28 8.69
CA THR A 22 6.66 12.71 8.79
C THR A 22 5.71 11.57 9.17
N SER A 23 6.14 10.32 9.10
CA SER A 23 5.34 9.14 9.51
C SER A 23 5.52 8.75 10.99
N GLY A 24 6.38 9.42 11.73
CA GLY A 24 6.59 9.20 13.17
C GLY A 24 6.06 10.36 14.01
N ASP A 25 5.52 10.04 15.19
CA ASP A 25 4.94 10.98 16.16
C ASP A 25 5.97 11.95 16.81
N ASP A 26 7.23 11.90 16.40
CA ASP A 26 8.28 12.83 16.82
C ASP A 26 8.49 13.90 15.73
N ASP A 27 8.05 15.11 16.07
CA ASP A 27 8.25 16.31 15.24
C ASP A 27 9.75 16.60 15.08
N PRO A 28 10.32 16.52 13.86
CA PRO A 28 11.74 16.80 13.66
C PRO A 28 12.03 18.24 14.08
N GLU A 29 13.07 18.44 14.86
CA GLU A 29 13.50 19.73 15.38
C GLU A 29 13.39 20.85 14.32
N GLU A 30 12.74 21.93 14.69
CA GLU A 30 12.45 23.11 13.85
C GLU A 30 13.73 23.64 13.15
N GLU A 31 14.88 23.47 13.80
CA GLU A 31 16.22 23.78 13.28
C GLU A 31 16.61 22.96 12.03
N MET A 32 16.17 21.72 11.93
CA MET A 32 16.46 20.85 10.80
C MET A 32 15.57 21.21 9.59
N ARG A 33 14.34 21.65 9.84
CA ARG A 33 13.44 22.19 8.81
C ARG A 33 13.95 23.52 8.26
N GLU A 34 14.44 24.41 9.11
CA GLU A 34 15.03 25.70 8.69
C GLU A 34 16.31 25.48 7.87
N LYS A 35 17.23 24.62 8.32
CA LYS A 35 18.45 24.30 7.57
C LYS A 35 18.15 23.63 6.23
N THR A 36 17.18 22.73 6.17
CA THR A 36 16.78 22.09 4.91
C THR A 36 16.17 23.11 3.96
N ARG A 37 15.35 24.04 4.46
CA ARG A 37 14.77 25.13 3.66
C ARG A 37 15.84 26.11 3.17
N GLU A 38 16.78 26.50 4.02
CA GLU A 38 17.93 27.36 3.62
C GLU A 38 18.81 26.73 2.53
N ILE A 39 19.06 25.43 2.63
CA ILE A 39 19.83 24.68 1.62
C ILE A 39 19.06 24.60 0.29
N LEU A 40 17.75 24.36 0.35
CA LEU A 40 16.89 24.35 -0.83
C LEU A 40 16.83 25.75 -1.49
N ASP A 41 16.58 26.79 -0.73
CA ASP A 41 16.49 28.18 -1.23
C ASP A 41 17.82 28.67 -1.80
N LYS A 42 18.94 28.20 -1.30
CA LYS A 42 20.29 28.62 -1.73
C LYS A 42 20.86 27.88 -2.93
N HIS A 43 20.37 26.65 -3.20
CA HIS A 43 20.94 25.77 -4.24
C HIS A 43 19.95 25.40 -5.34
N VAL A 44 18.68 25.73 -5.19
CA VAL A 44 17.65 25.47 -6.20
C VAL A 44 17.01 26.79 -6.58
N ASP A 45 17.48 27.36 -7.70
CA ASP A 45 16.82 28.50 -8.34
C ASP A 45 15.54 27.98 -9.01
N ILE A 46 14.50 27.80 -8.18
CA ILE A 46 13.20 27.29 -8.62
C ILE A 46 12.40 28.48 -9.15
N THR A 47 12.66 28.86 -10.38
CA THR A 47 11.85 29.88 -11.07
C THR A 47 10.51 29.35 -11.54
N GLU A 48 10.29 28.05 -11.60
CA GLU A 48 8.99 27.44 -11.92
C GLU A 48 8.92 26.00 -11.40
N ILE A 49 8.33 25.79 -10.22
CA ILE A 49 7.76 24.46 -9.90
C ILE A 49 6.44 24.40 -10.64
N LYS A 50 6.46 23.84 -11.85
CA LYS A 50 5.22 23.31 -12.42
C LYS A 50 4.78 22.18 -11.52
N ARG A 51 3.69 22.40 -10.76
CA ARG A 51 3.02 21.39 -9.94
C ARG A 51 2.29 20.33 -10.78
N ASP A 52 2.63 20.22 -12.03
CA ASP A 52 2.22 19.13 -12.90
C ASP A 52 3.28 18.01 -12.80
N PHE A 53 3.40 17.40 -11.61
CA PHE A 53 3.77 15.99 -11.61
C PHE A 53 2.55 15.28 -12.22
N PRO A 54 2.66 14.70 -13.41
CA PRO A 54 1.57 13.90 -13.93
C PRO A 54 1.26 12.86 -12.86
N THR A 55 0.01 12.78 -12.45
CA THR A 55 -0.49 11.68 -11.62
C THR A 55 -0.49 10.49 -12.56
N TYR A 56 0.64 9.79 -12.63
CA TYR A 56 0.77 8.59 -13.45
C TYR A 56 -0.15 7.53 -12.85
N LYS A 57 -1.18 7.16 -13.60
CA LYS A 57 -1.86 5.90 -13.32
C LYS A 57 -0.88 4.81 -13.70
N LEU A 58 -0.54 3.94 -12.76
CA LEU A 58 0.17 2.70 -13.08
C LEU A 58 -0.59 1.97 -14.19
N GLY A 59 0.10 1.54 -15.22
CA GLY A 59 -0.47 0.89 -16.39
C GLY A 59 0.56 0.80 -17.52
N GLU A 60 0.19 0.08 -18.59
CA GLU A 60 1.06 -0.13 -19.75
C GLU A 60 1.59 1.17 -20.37
N GLU A 61 0.77 2.21 -20.46
CA GLU A 61 1.15 3.52 -21.02
C GLU A 61 2.23 4.22 -20.17
N TYR A 62 2.17 4.08 -18.84
CA TYR A 62 3.19 4.60 -17.94
C TYR A 62 4.51 3.85 -18.08
N LEU A 63 4.47 2.52 -18.19
CA LEU A 63 5.66 1.71 -18.40
C LEU A 63 6.36 2.06 -19.72
N GLU A 64 5.61 2.31 -20.80
CA GLU A 64 6.15 2.76 -22.09
C GLU A 64 6.86 4.11 -21.97
N ASP A 65 6.28 5.08 -21.27
CA ASP A 65 6.88 6.40 -21.04
C ASP A 65 8.18 6.28 -20.22
N VAL A 66 8.20 5.47 -19.19
CA VAL A 66 9.38 5.22 -18.36
C VAL A 66 10.44 4.45 -19.13
N GLU A 67 10.07 3.53 -20.02
CA GLU A 67 11.03 2.81 -20.88
C GLU A 67 11.80 3.74 -21.82
N GLY A 68 11.21 4.84 -22.25
CA GLY A 68 11.85 5.87 -23.06
C GLY A 68 12.97 6.65 -22.35
N LEU A 69 13.14 6.52 -21.05
CA LEU A 69 14.19 7.21 -20.29
C LEU A 69 15.54 6.51 -20.48
N GLU A 70 16.58 7.29 -20.85
CA GLU A 70 17.93 6.76 -21.08
C GLU A 70 18.68 6.42 -19.77
N ASN A 71 18.42 7.16 -18.67
CA ASN A 71 19.14 7.02 -17.41
C ASN A 71 18.44 6.02 -16.47
N PRO A 72 19.05 4.84 -16.16
CA PRO A 72 18.43 3.82 -15.31
C PRO A 72 18.13 4.31 -13.89
N GLY A 73 18.97 5.18 -13.31
CA GLY A 73 18.73 5.72 -11.96
C GLY A 73 17.51 6.65 -11.91
N VAL A 74 17.31 7.46 -12.98
CA VAL A 74 16.09 8.29 -13.11
C VAL A 74 14.88 7.39 -13.30
N LYS A 75 14.98 6.37 -14.14
CA LYS A 75 13.94 5.36 -14.37
C LYS A 75 13.53 4.68 -13.07
N ALA A 76 14.48 4.13 -12.32
CA ALA A 76 14.21 3.49 -11.03
C ALA A 76 13.51 4.44 -10.03
N SER A 77 13.95 5.69 -9.97
CA SER A 77 13.37 6.70 -9.09
C SER A 77 11.91 7.02 -9.45
N GLN A 78 11.59 7.12 -10.74
CA GLN A 78 10.22 7.37 -11.20
C GLN A 78 9.30 6.19 -10.92
N ILE A 79 9.73 4.96 -11.24
CA ILE A 79 8.93 3.75 -10.95
C ILE A 79 8.69 3.65 -9.44
N ALA A 80 9.73 3.80 -8.60
CA ALA A 80 9.58 3.73 -7.15
C ALA A 80 8.59 4.77 -6.60
N HIS A 81 8.62 5.99 -7.15
CA HIS A 81 7.71 7.05 -6.73
C HIS A 81 6.27 6.73 -7.13
N ALA A 82 6.01 6.42 -8.40
CA ALA A 82 4.68 6.12 -8.89
C ALA A 82 4.06 4.90 -8.19
N THR A 83 4.85 3.84 -8.00
CA THR A 83 4.38 2.62 -7.31
C THR A 83 4.05 2.92 -5.84
N ARG A 84 4.84 3.74 -5.14
CA ARG A 84 4.52 4.15 -3.76
C ARG A 84 3.25 4.98 -3.67
N GLU A 85 3.09 5.99 -4.53
CA GLU A 85 1.89 6.83 -4.57
C GLU A 85 0.63 5.99 -4.84
N HIS A 86 0.76 4.95 -5.66
CA HIS A 86 -0.34 4.03 -5.94
C HIS A 86 -0.65 3.10 -4.76
N LEU A 87 0.38 2.54 -4.12
CA LEU A 87 0.23 1.54 -3.04
C LEU A 87 -0.14 2.17 -1.69
N HIS A 88 0.42 3.33 -1.35
CA HIS A 88 0.23 3.94 -0.03
C HIS A 88 -1.24 4.07 0.42
N PRO A 89 -2.20 4.56 -0.40
CA PRO A 89 -3.60 4.61 0.01
C PRO A 89 -4.26 3.22 0.07
N ARG A 90 -3.64 2.18 -0.48
CA ARG A 90 -4.17 0.83 -0.64
C ARG A 90 -3.60 -0.20 0.35
N GLU A 91 -2.57 0.14 1.11
CA GLU A 91 -1.90 -0.76 2.05
C GLU A 91 -2.87 -1.46 3.03
N ASN A 92 -3.91 -0.75 3.45
CA ASN A 92 -4.95 -1.26 4.35
C ASN A 92 -6.19 -1.81 3.62
N GLN A 93 -6.15 -1.91 2.29
CA GLN A 93 -7.25 -2.45 1.49
C GLN A 93 -7.08 -3.94 1.20
N ASN A 94 -5.83 -4.42 1.06
CA ASN A 94 -5.53 -5.83 0.78
C ASN A 94 -4.12 -6.17 1.29
N PRO A 95 -3.90 -7.34 1.91
CA PRO A 95 -2.59 -7.73 2.43
C PRO A 95 -1.50 -7.80 1.35
N ARG A 96 -1.84 -8.10 0.10
CA ARG A 96 -0.89 -8.10 -1.01
C ARG A 96 -0.35 -6.69 -1.31
N TYR A 97 -1.17 -5.64 -1.22
CA TYR A 97 -0.69 -4.26 -1.40
C TYR A 97 0.29 -3.86 -0.32
N LYS A 98 0.05 -4.25 0.93
CA LYS A 98 0.98 -4.03 2.04
C LYS A 98 2.34 -4.69 1.75
N ARG A 99 2.36 -5.97 1.36
CA ARG A 99 3.60 -6.69 1.01
C ARG A 99 4.32 -6.07 -0.19
N LEU A 100 3.59 -5.62 -1.21
CA LEU A 100 4.18 -4.92 -2.36
C LEU A 100 4.80 -3.58 -1.95
N SER A 101 4.17 -2.83 -1.06
CA SER A 101 4.71 -1.58 -0.50
C SER A 101 5.98 -1.81 0.32
N GLU A 102 6.00 -2.84 1.17
CA GLU A 102 7.19 -3.26 1.91
C GLU A 102 8.33 -3.66 0.95
N ARG A 103 8.01 -4.37 -0.13
CA ARG A 103 8.99 -4.76 -1.15
C ARG A 103 9.57 -3.56 -1.90
N VAL A 104 8.77 -2.55 -2.25
CA VAL A 104 9.29 -1.28 -2.81
C VAL A 104 10.26 -0.63 -1.85
N THR A 105 9.92 -0.64 -0.56
CA THR A 105 10.78 -0.05 0.47
C THR A 105 12.12 -0.76 0.58
N ASP A 106 12.14 -2.10 0.63
CA ASP A 106 13.37 -2.91 0.64
C ASP A 106 14.24 -2.66 -0.61
N ILE A 107 13.63 -2.68 -1.81
CA ILE A 107 14.35 -2.42 -3.05
C ILE A 107 15.02 -1.03 -3.01
N VAL A 108 14.30 -0.01 -2.58
CA VAL A 108 14.83 1.36 -2.53
C VAL A 108 15.93 1.49 -1.48
N GLU A 109 15.79 0.84 -0.32
CA GLU A 109 16.83 0.82 0.72
C GLU A 109 18.14 0.18 0.23
N ARG A 110 18.05 -0.99 -0.39
CA ARG A 110 19.20 -1.69 -0.95
C ARG A 110 19.84 -0.92 -2.11
N TRP A 111 19.04 -0.31 -2.97
CA TRP A 111 19.53 0.52 -4.04
C TRP A 111 20.25 1.77 -3.53
N GLN A 112 19.69 2.45 -2.51
CA GLN A 112 20.33 3.61 -1.87
C GLN A 112 21.58 3.23 -1.06
N GLY A 113 21.63 2.03 -0.52
CA GLY A 113 22.75 1.45 0.19
C GLY A 113 23.88 0.98 -0.75
N GLU A 114 23.75 1.16 -2.08
CA GLU A 114 24.69 0.69 -3.10
C GLU A 114 24.83 -0.85 -3.16
N GLU A 115 23.86 -1.58 -2.57
CA GLU A 115 23.78 -3.04 -2.63
C GLU A 115 23.13 -3.54 -3.93
N MET A 116 22.54 -2.63 -4.71
CA MET A 116 21.84 -2.89 -5.95
C MET A 116 22.20 -1.81 -6.97
N SER A 117 22.50 -2.20 -8.21
CA SER A 117 22.76 -1.27 -9.31
C SER A 117 21.47 -0.63 -9.83
N ASP A 118 21.58 0.51 -10.54
CA ASP A 118 20.43 1.19 -11.15
C ASP A 118 19.58 0.27 -12.05
N PRO A 119 20.19 -0.53 -12.97
CA PRO A 119 19.42 -1.48 -13.79
C PRO A 119 18.70 -2.57 -12.98
N GLU A 120 19.37 -3.13 -11.95
CA GLU A 120 18.76 -4.13 -11.08
C GLU A 120 17.57 -3.54 -10.30
N ALA A 121 17.67 -2.30 -9.84
CA ALA A 121 16.57 -1.61 -9.18
C ALA A 121 15.38 -1.40 -10.13
N VAL A 122 15.63 -1.03 -11.39
CA VAL A 122 14.57 -0.91 -12.41
C VAL A 122 13.83 -2.23 -12.59
N GLU A 123 14.54 -3.33 -12.79
CA GLU A 123 13.92 -4.65 -13.00
C GLU A 123 13.14 -5.12 -11.75
N ALA A 124 13.70 -4.90 -10.56
CA ALA A 124 13.02 -5.26 -9.33
C ALA A 124 11.74 -4.45 -9.11
N LEU A 125 11.75 -3.14 -9.38
CA LEU A 125 10.59 -2.27 -9.26
C LEU A 125 9.52 -2.59 -10.32
N LYS A 126 9.89 -2.88 -11.56
CA LYS A 126 8.95 -3.36 -12.59
C LYS A 126 8.24 -4.64 -12.14
N SER A 127 8.97 -5.59 -11.54
CA SER A 127 8.35 -6.81 -10.99
C SER A 127 7.34 -6.53 -9.88
N VAL A 128 7.51 -5.45 -9.11
CA VAL A 128 6.50 -5.01 -8.13
C VAL A 128 5.27 -4.45 -8.84
N GLU A 129 5.47 -3.61 -9.85
CA GLU A 129 4.38 -3.04 -10.65
C GLU A 129 3.54 -4.10 -11.34
N GLU A 130 4.18 -5.13 -11.95
CA GLU A 130 3.49 -6.30 -12.47
C GLU A 130 2.68 -7.04 -11.38
N GLY A 131 3.21 -7.07 -10.15
CA GLY A 131 2.52 -7.61 -8.99
C GLY A 131 1.26 -6.82 -8.63
N VAL A 132 1.30 -5.49 -8.74
CA VAL A 132 0.12 -4.63 -8.50
C VAL A 132 -0.98 -4.93 -9.53
N LEU A 133 -0.63 -4.93 -10.81
CA LEU A 133 -1.60 -5.22 -11.89
C LEU A 133 -2.22 -6.61 -11.71
N ARG A 134 -1.42 -7.60 -11.31
CA ARG A 134 -1.94 -8.95 -11.06
C ARG A 134 -2.95 -9.00 -9.91
N VAL A 135 -2.76 -8.22 -8.84
CA VAL A 135 -3.75 -8.16 -7.74
C VAL A 135 -5.09 -7.61 -8.23
N GLU A 136 -5.05 -6.58 -9.10
CA GLU A 136 -6.25 -5.99 -9.68
C GLU A 136 -6.97 -6.97 -10.62
N ASP A 137 -6.23 -7.65 -11.50
CA ASP A 137 -6.77 -8.64 -12.44
C ASP A 137 -7.38 -9.87 -11.73
N GLU A 138 -6.72 -10.40 -10.70
CA GLU A 138 -7.18 -11.60 -9.97
C GLU A 138 -8.50 -11.37 -9.23
N ALA A 139 -8.73 -10.17 -8.69
CA ALA A 139 -10.01 -9.82 -8.07
C ALA A 139 -11.17 -9.87 -9.08
N GLU A 140 -10.94 -9.32 -10.29
CA GLU A 140 -11.93 -9.37 -11.38
C GLU A 140 -12.17 -10.80 -11.87
N GLU A 141 -11.12 -11.61 -12.07
CA GLU A 141 -11.21 -12.99 -12.53
C GLU A 141 -11.99 -13.89 -11.58
N GLN A 142 -11.86 -13.67 -10.27
CA GLN A 142 -12.58 -14.42 -9.25
C GLN A 142 -14.02 -13.91 -9.04
N GLY A 143 -14.37 -12.76 -9.62
CA GLY A 143 -15.69 -12.15 -9.47
C GLY A 143 -15.99 -11.66 -8.04
N MET A 144 -14.96 -11.50 -7.23
CA MET A 144 -15.03 -10.94 -5.88
C MET A 144 -14.95 -9.42 -5.93
N ASP A 145 -15.61 -8.75 -4.99
CA ASP A 145 -15.32 -7.33 -4.77
C ASP A 145 -14.07 -7.13 -3.92
N ASP A 146 -13.58 -5.89 -3.84
CA ASP A 146 -12.31 -5.56 -3.17
C ASP A 146 -12.28 -6.01 -1.70
N ALA A 147 -13.39 -5.95 -0.98
CA ALA A 147 -13.46 -6.36 0.42
C ALA A 147 -13.45 -7.89 0.56
N GLU A 148 -14.21 -8.58 -0.27
CA GLU A 148 -14.24 -10.05 -0.32
C GLU A 148 -12.87 -10.60 -0.70
N PHE A 149 -12.25 -10.04 -1.75
CA PHE A 149 -10.92 -10.44 -2.19
C PHE A 149 -9.84 -10.19 -1.14
N ALA A 150 -9.91 -9.09 -0.40
CA ALA A 150 -8.96 -8.80 0.68
C ALA A 150 -9.05 -9.81 1.83
N ILE A 151 -10.28 -10.15 2.26
CA ILE A 151 -10.51 -11.14 3.31
C ILE A 151 -10.10 -12.54 2.82
N TYR A 152 -10.51 -12.93 1.62
CA TYR A 152 -10.10 -14.18 0.99
C TYR A 152 -8.57 -14.32 0.94
N THR A 153 -7.88 -13.28 0.46
CA THR A 153 -6.41 -13.25 0.40
C THR A 153 -5.79 -13.41 1.80
N HIS A 154 -6.35 -12.75 2.81
CA HIS A 154 -5.86 -12.92 4.18
C HIS A 154 -6.02 -14.36 4.68
N LEU A 155 -7.18 -14.95 4.45
CA LEU A 155 -7.47 -16.33 4.88
C LEU A 155 -6.58 -17.37 4.18
N THR A 156 -6.27 -17.16 2.90
CA THR A 156 -5.49 -18.13 2.10
C THR A 156 -3.98 -17.92 2.18
N GLU A 157 -3.50 -16.71 2.42
CA GLU A 157 -2.07 -16.41 2.35
C GLU A 157 -1.43 -16.06 3.70
N GLU A 158 -2.18 -15.41 4.61
CA GLU A 158 -1.66 -15.06 5.94
C GLU A 158 -2.02 -16.13 7.00
N THR A 159 -3.18 -16.79 6.85
CA THR A 159 -3.65 -17.83 7.77
C THR A 159 -4.05 -19.14 7.09
N PRO A 160 -3.22 -19.69 6.18
CA PRO A 160 -3.61 -20.82 5.32
C PRO A 160 -3.97 -22.09 6.10
N ASP A 161 -3.37 -22.31 7.27
CA ASP A 161 -3.63 -23.48 8.11
C ASP A 161 -5.01 -23.44 8.80
N ALA A 162 -5.72 -22.30 8.73
CA ALA A 162 -7.03 -22.15 9.33
C ALA A 162 -8.17 -22.58 8.41
N MET A 163 -7.91 -22.68 7.09
CA MET A 163 -8.90 -23.06 6.09
C MET A 163 -8.69 -24.49 5.62
N GLU A 164 -9.78 -25.20 5.35
CA GLU A 164 -9.75 -26.57 4.77
C GLU A 164 -9.56 -26.53 3.23
N SER A 165 -10.02 -25.45 2.59
CA SER A 165 -9.91 -25.24 1.15
C SER A 165 -10.11 -23.78 0.78
N ASP A 166 -9.74 -23.42 -0.46
CA ASP A 166 -9.95 -22.08 -1.04
C ASP A 166 -11.46 -21.76 -1.11
N GLU A 167 -12.31 -22.73 -1.42
CA GLU A 167 -13.76 -22.54 -1.47
C GLU A 167 -14.33 -22.18 -0.08
N GLN A 168 -13.77 -22.74 0.99
CA GLN A 168 -14.18 -22.36 2.35
C GLN A 168 -13.77 -20.92 2.64
N ALA A 169 -12.58 -20.50 2.24
CA ALA A 169 -12.11 -19.12 2.40
C ALA A 169 -13.01 -18.13 1.63
N GLU A 170 -13.42 -18.48 0.41
CA GLU A 170 -14.35 -17.71 -0.40
C GLU A 170 -15.71 -17.55 0.29
N GLU A 171 -16.33 -18.65 0.75
CA GLU A 171 -17.60 -18.62 1.47
C GLU A 171 -17.53 -17.79 2.77
N VAL A 172 -16.43 -17.86 3.50
CA VAL A 172 -16.21 -17.07 4.72
C VAL A 172 -16.09 -15.58 4.41
N ALA A 173 -15.34 -15.24 3.36
CA ALA A 173 -15.18 -13.85 2.93
C ALA A 173 -16.51 -13.23 2.47
N GLU A 174 -17.28 -13.94 1.63
CA GLU A 174 -18.61 -13.54 1.17
C GLU A 174 -19.56 -13.32 2.34
N GLU A 175 -19.61 -14.27 3.30
CA GLU A 175 -20.49 -14.21 4.48
C GLU A 175 -20.16 -12.97 5.34
N ILE A 176 -18.89 -12.73 5.64
CA ILE A 176 -18.46 -11.58 6.43
C ILE A 176 -18.88 -10.26 5.74
N VAL A 177 -18.61 -10.12 4.44
CA VAL A 177 -18.94 -8.91 3.68
C VAL A 177 -20.46 -8.72 3.55
N SER A 178 -21.21 -9.80 3.32
CA SER A 178 -22.66 -9.79 3.27
C SER A 178 -23.26 -9.29 4.57
N GLN A 179 -22.87 -9.87 5.71
CA GLN A 179 -23.35 -9.45 7.04
C GLN A 179 -22.92 -8.03 7.38
N PHE A 180 -21.71 -7.61 6.98
CA PHE A 180 -21.27 -6.22 7.13
C PHE A 180 -22.19 -5.26 6.38
N ARG A 181 -22.53 -5.56 5.13
CA ARG A 181 -23.39 -4.72 4.30
C ARG A 181 -24.83 -4.63 4.81
N GLU A 182 -25.32 -5.70 5.41
CA GLU A 182 -26.66 -5.75 5.97
C GLU A 182 -26.76 -5.01 7.33
N ARG A 183 -25.75 -5.17 8.20
CA ARG A 183 -25.84 -4.76 9.61
C ARG A 183 -25.21 -3.40 9.89
N VAL A 184 -24.29 -2.94 9.06
CA VAL A 184 -23.58 -1.66 9.26
C VAL A 184 -24.21 -0.53 8.46
N ASP A 185 -24.74 0.48 9.17
CA ASP A 185 -25.21 1.71 8.53
C ASP A 185 -24.01 2.58 8.08
N ARG A 186 -23.90 2.78 6.78
CA ARG A 186 -22.84 3.57 6.12
C ARG A 186 -23.34 4.91 5.59
N GLY A 187 -24.61 5.25 5.84
CA GLY A 187 -25.28 6.41 5.29
C GLY A 187 -24.96 7.76 5.96
N TYR A 188 -24.03 7.79 6.93
CA TYR A 188 -23.69 9.03 7.64
C TYR A 188 -22.18 9.33 7.67
N ALA A 189 -21.84 10.61 7.74
CA ALA A 189 -20.44 11.04 7.85
C ALA A 189 -19.82 10.56 9.17
N GLY A 190 -18.59 9.98 9.09
CA GLY A 190 -17.87 9.47 10.26
C GLY A 190 -18.22 8.03 10.67
N TRP A 191 -19.02 7.30 9.89
CA TRP A 191 -19.33 5.90 10.16
C TRP A 191 -18.07 5.02 10.30
N LYS A 192 -17.03 5.31 9.53
CA LYS A 192 -15.75 4.57 9.53
C LYS A 192 -15.03 4.59 10.88
N THR A 193 -15.21 5.66 11.66
CA THR A 193 -14.56 5.85 12.96
C THR A 193 -15.50 5.72 14.15
N ASN A 194 -16.76 5.38 13.88
CA ASN A 194 -17.78 5.27 14.93
C ASN A 194 -17.57 4.00 15.75
N GLN A 195 -17.54 4.14 17.08
CA GLN A 195 -17.36 3.01 18.01
C GLN A 195 -18.46 1.95 17.90
N GLN A 196 -19.68 2.33 17.54
CA GLN A 196 -20.76 1.38 17.31
C GLN A 196 -20.54 0.56 16.04
N THR A 197 -20.02 1.18 14.97
CA THR A 197 -19.63 0.50 13.75
C THR A 197 -18.50 -0.51 14.03
N ILE A 198 -17.47 -0.09 14.75
CA ILE A 198 -16.35 -0.97 15.12
C ILE A 198 -16.86 -2.18 15.92
N ALA A 199 -17.66 -1.94 16.96
CA ALA A 199 -18.23 -3.01 17.78
C ALA A 199 -19.16 -3.93 16.98
N GLU A 200 -19.87 -3.43 15.97
CA GLU A 200 -20.71 -4.27 15.12
C GLU A 200 -19.89 -5.13 14.18
N ILE A 201 -18.79 -4.62 13.62
CA ILE A 201 -17.84 -5.42 12.82
C ILE A 201 -17.25 -6.56 13.67
N GLU A 202 -16.77 -6.26 14.88
CA GLU A 202 -16.26 -7.29 15.79
C GLU A 202 -17.32 -8.36 16.10
N ARG A 203 -18.59 -7.95 16.26
CA ARG A 203 -19.69 -8.88 16.49
C ARG A 203 -19.98 -9.76 15.26
N ILE A 204 -19.92 -9.22 14.06
CA ILE A 204 -20.05 -9.97 12.80
C ILE A 204 -18.96 -11.04 12.73
N LEU A 205 -17.70 -10.67 12.98
CA LEU A 205 -16.60 -11.63 12.96
C LEU A 205 -16.78 -12.75 14.00
N LEU A 206 -17.24 -12.43 15.21
CA LEU A 206 -17.58 -13.43 16.23
C LEU A 206 -18.74 -14.33 15.81
N ASP A 207 -19.77 -13.77 15.18
CA ASP A 207 -20.93 -14.53 14.73
C ASP A 207 -20.52 -15.51 13.62
N VAL A 208 -19.88 -15.04 12.56
CA VAL A 208 -19.47 -15.87 11.41
C VAL A 208 -18.41 -16.89 11.81
N LEU A 209 -17.30 -16.44 12.39
CA LEU A 209 -16.16 -17.31 12.61
C LEU A 209 -16.33 -18.27 13.77
N VAL A 210 -16.93 -17.84 14.89
CA VAL A 210 -17.02 -18.67 16.09
C VAL A 210 -18.31 -19.47 16.15
N LYS A 211 -19.46 -18.84 15.86
CA LYS A 211 -20.75 -19.48 16.04
C LYS A 211 -21.16 -20.33 14.85
N GLU A 212 -20.85 -19.90 13.64
CA GLU A 212 -21.34 -20.53 12.42
C GLU A 212 -20.33 -21.49 11.78
N ARG A 213 -19.01 -21.16 11.87
CA ARG A 213 -17.95 -21.87 11.15
C ARG A 213 -16.93 -22.61 12.03
N ASP A 214 -16.97 -22.46 13.36
CA ASP A 214 -16.00 -23.04 14.34
C ASP A 214 -14.53 -22.65 14.05
N LEU A 215 -14.32 -21.44 13.50
CA LEU A 215 -13.01 -20.84 13.16
C LEU A 215 -12.51 -19.86 14.22
N GLY A 216 -12.90 -20.07 15.47
CA GLY A 216 -12.51 -19.20 16.59
C GLY A 216 -11.00 -19.13 16.87
N ASN A 217 -10.22 -20.06 16.32
CA ASN A 217 -8.76 -20.03 16.34
C ASN A 217 -8.20 -18.81 15.59
N LEU A 218 -8.81 -18.35 14.50
CA LEU A 218 -8.39 -17.15 13.77
C LEU A 218 -8.31 -15.91 14.66
N ILE A 219 -9.32 -15.73 15.52
CA ILE A 219 -9.39 -14.58 16.44
C ILE A 219 -8.42 -14.74 17.62
N ARG A 220 -8.14 -15.98 18.03
CA ARG A 220 -7.31 -16.27 19.21
C ARG A 220 -5.82 -16.33 18.89
N ASP A 221 -5.47 -16.86 17.72
CA ASP A 221 -4.09 -17.24 17.39
C ASP A 221 -3.41 -16.15 16.51
N ASP A 222 -4.20 -15.23 15.93
CA ASP A 222 -3.73 -14.06 15.20
C ASP A 222 -4.29 -12.76 15.83
N ASP A 223 -3.44 -12.07 16.58
CA ASP A 223 -3.79 -10.83 17.28
C ASP A 223 -4.16 -9.69 16.30
N SER A 224 -3.70 -9.74 15.04
CA SER A 224 -3.95 -8.71 14.03
C SER A 224 -5.20 -8.97 13.18
N PHE A 225 -5.67 -10.21 13.10
CA PHE A 225 -6.75 -10.64 12.20
C PHE A 225 -8.00 -9.74 12.27
N VAL A 226 -8.50 -9.49 13.46
CA VAL A 226 -9.72 -8.66 13.65
C VAL A 226 -9.50 -7.23 13.16
N ASP A 227 -8.33 -6.65 13.46
CA ASP A 227 -7.99 -5.30 13.05
C ASP A 227 -7.79 -5.20 11.54
N ASP A 228 -7.14 -6.18 10.94
CA ASP A 228 -6.90 -6.23 9.50
C ASP A 228 -8.21 -6.41 8.72
N VAL A 229 -9.06 -7.36 9.08
CA VAL A 229 -10.36 -7.56 8.43
C VAL A 229 -11.27 -6.33 8.62
N ARG A 230 -11.27 -5.71 9.80
CA ARG A 230 -11.97 -4.44 10.00
C ARG A 230 -11.49 -3.35 9.05
N ASN A 231 -10.17 -3.23 8.86
CA ASN A 231 -9.59 -2.26 7.94
C ASN A 231 -10.02 -2.53 6.49
N TYR A 232 -10.00 -3.79 6.03
CA TYR A 232 -10.46 -4.17 4.71
C TYR A 232 -11.93 -3.79 4.49
N LEU A 233 -12.81 -4.10 5.45
CA LEU A 233 -14.21 -3.73 5.37
C LEU A 233 -14.44 -2.22 5.33
N ILE A 234 -13.71 -1.45 6.13
CA ILE A 234 -13.85 0.01 6.20
C ILE A 234 -13.28 0.70 4.95
N GLN A 235 -12.12 0.26 4.46
CA GLN A 235 -11.44 0.92 3.34
C GLN A 235 -12.11 0.61 2.00
N ASN A 236 -12.57 -0.61 1.79
CA ASN A 236 -13.17 -1.04 0.52
C ASN A 236 -14.68 -0.78 0.41
N ASN A 237 -15.34 -0.24 1.44
CA ASN A 237 -16.77 0.09 1.41
C ASN A 237 -17.04 1.59 1.65
N GLY A 238 -16.15 2.45 1.23
CA GLY A 238 -16.22 3.89 1.47
C GLY A 238 -16.70 4.73 0.31
#